data_fd884632735724ac7a6f4128c9cd5742
#
_entry.id   fd884632735724ac7a6f4128c9cd5742
#
_cell.length_a   1.000
_cell.length_b   1.000
_cell.length_c   1.000
_cell.angle_alpha   90.00
_cell.angle_beta   90.00
_cell.angle_gamma   90.00
#
_symmetry.space_group_name_H-M   'P 1'
#
loop_
_entity.id
_entity.type
_entity.pdbx_description
1 polymer ?
#
loop_
_entity_poly.entity_id
_entity_poly.type
_entity_poly.pdbx_seq_one_letter_code
_entity_poly.pdbx_strand_id
1 'polypeptide(L)'
;KPIPNNNIKDQLNSHEDYALFEKLAEKSMTLIKNERNLIPLSLDKNLKVGLVNLGTENSETFHNYLNNFRIVEKIDISDLKKIKDAHNRYDKIIVSVHKADKSPFEDYKLSKNEISIINTLKKNNEIILVVFSNPYTLLDINLNGFESVLVAYQNSNIFQKKASEAIFGANDIDGVLPVTIGKNYEEGTSIVIKKSDILSFDHPVNLGVDMNKLNKIDSLINYAIKNKMTPGAQLLIAKNSNIIYHNSFGYQTYEKKQEINNNSIYDLASLTKILVSVPLLLKEFTHKNFDLTTKLSDWFPDIDLNDKKNLSVKQLFSHYSGMKSWIPFYKKTIDSVTNKRIDKYFSKTKSKDFPFQVLDELFIKNYNDTIFNEIVKSELSDSLSYVYSDLPYFLLKFYLERTYKTSLDTQIKEYIFDKIGSSSLTYKPTIFFPKNSIVPTVIDDYFRFDIVQGHVHDMGAAMVDGVSGHAGLFGNSLDVAKVLQLFLQKGSYSKKFFFDEENFNLFNIRHFEDEKVRRGIGFDKPELDPNDPNTCGCVSESSFGHYGFTGSMAWVDPKNEIIYVFLSNRTYPDESNNSLSEFNIRTELQKIVHEAFE
;
A
#
# COMPACT_ATOMS: atom_id res chain seq x y z
N LYS A 1 31.32 37.88 18.72
CA LYS A 1 30.30 37.79 19.78
C LYS A 1 30.22 36.34 20.22
N PRO A 2 30.13 36.01 21.53
CA PRO A 2 29.89 34.64 21.96
C PRO A 2 28.53 34.16 21.43
N ILE A 3 28.47 32.94 20.93
CA ILE A 3 27.23 32.29 20.52
C ILE A 3 26.42 32.03 21.77
N PRO A 4 25.13 32.43 21.85
CA PRO A 4 24.30 32.11 23.01
C PRO A 4 24.17 30.59 23.19
N ASN A 5 24.42 30.10 24.39
CA ASN A 5 24.39 28.66 24.70
C ASN A 5 22.99 28.04 24.70
N ASN A 6 21.94 28.82 24.51
CA ASN A 6 20.57 28.32 24.54
C ASN A 6 20.20 27.75 23.16
N ASN A 7 19.83 26.47 23.14
CA ASN A 7 19.35 25.72 21.97
C ASN A 7 20.37 25.45 20.85
N ILE A 8 21.68 25.34 21.15
CA ILE A 8 22.70 25.02 20.14
C ILE A 8 22.40 23.69 19.42
N LYS A 9 21.89 22.67 20.13
CA LYS A 9 21.55 21.39 19.53
C LYS A 9 20.44 21.52 18.48
N ASP A 10 19.41 22.31 18.77
CA ASP A 10 18.28 22.51 17.87
C ASP A 10 18.67 23.38 16.67
N GLN A 11 19.60 24.32 16.87
CA GLN A 11 20.14 25.18 15.82
C GLN A 11 21.12 24.47 14.88
N LEU A 12 21.84 23.45 15.35
CA LEU A 12 22.80 22.68 14.56
C LEU A 12 22.18 21.44 13.87
N ASN A 13 20.95 21.09 14.20
CA ASN A 13 20.23 19.95 13.64
C ASN A 13 18.76 20.35 13.38
N SER A 14 18.58 21.47 12.67
CA SER A 14 17.24 21.93 12.32
C SER A 14 16.60 21.03 11.26
N HIS A 15 15.29 21.12 11.09
CA HIS A 15 14.60 20.45 10.00
C HIS A 15 15.10 20.89 8.62
N GLU A 16 15.51 22.15 8.49
CA GLU A 16 16.10 22.72 7.28
C GLU A 16 17.45 22.10 6.96
N ASP A 17 18.29 21.84 7.98
CA ASP A 17 19.59 21.16 7.79
C ASP A 17 19.40 19.73 7.32
N TYR A 18 18.46 18.99 7.90
CA TYR A 18 18.11 17.64 7.46
C TYR A 18 17.54 17.63 6.05
N ALA A 19 16.64 18.56 5.73
CA ALA A 19 16.05 18.70 4.40
C ALA A 19 17.11 19.00 3.35
N LEU A 20 18.03 19.92 3.64
CA LEU A 20 19.17 20.24 2.78
C LEU A 20 20.07 19.03 2.58
N PHE A 21 20.40 18.30 3.66
CA PHE A 21 21.26 17.12 3.57
C PHE A 21 20.61 16.00 2.74
N GLU A 22 19.31 15.78 2.88
CA GLU A 22 18.55 14.83 2.04
C GLU A 22 18.63 15.20 0.55
N LYS A 23 18.47 16.49 0.23
CA LYS A 23 18.55 17.00 -1.13
C LYS A 23 19.96 16.89 -1.70
N LEU A 24 20.99 17.18 -0.90
CA LEU A 24 22.39 17.00 -1.31
C LEU A 24 22.71 15.53 -1.58
N ALA A 25 22.24 14.62 -0.72
CA ALA A 25 22.39 13.18 -0.93
C ALA A 25 21.72 12.71 -2.22
N GLU A 26 20.50 13.16 -2.49
CA GLU A 26 19.79 12.88 -3.75
C GLU A 26 20.58 13.35 -4.96
N LYS A 27 21.00 14.62 -4.95
CA LYS A 27 21.75 15.23 -6.07
C LYS A 27 23.15 14.68 -6.29
N SER A 28 23.71 14.01 -5.28
CA SER A 28 25.01 13.36 -5.42
C SER A 28 24.94 11.98 -6.05
N MET A 29 23.77 11.31 -6.12
CA MET A 29 23.65 9.98 -6.70
C MET A 29 24.17 9.97 -8.13
N THR A 30 25.23 9.19 -8.41
CA THR A 30 25.95 9.22 -9.68
C THR A 30 25.91 7.85 -10.36
N LEU A 31 25.23 7.77 -11.49
CA LEU A 31 25.17 6.57 -12.32
C LEU A 31 26.26 6.65 -13.38
N ILE A 32 27.26 5.76 -13.30
CA ILE A 32 28.39 5.76 -14.24
C ILE A 32 28.29 4.68 -15.31
N LYS A 33 27.39 3.70 -15.10
CA LYS A 33 27.11 2.62 -16.04
C LYS A 33 25.64 2.21 -15.94
N ASN A 34 24.96 1.98 -17.07
CA ASN A 34 23.57 1.50 -17.12
C ASN A 34 23.29 0.80 -18.45
N GLU A 35 23.84 -0.40 -18.62
CA GLU A 35 23.61 -1.21 -19.81
C GLU A 35 22.15 -1.72 -19.83
N ARG A 36 21.56 -1.77 -21.02
CA ARG A 36 20.17 -2.21 -21.22
C ARG A 36 19.12 -1.45 -20.41
N ASN A 37 19.47 -0.25 -19.90
CA ASN A 37 18.58 0.58 -19.07
C ASN A 37 18.01 -0.19 -17.86
N LEU A 38 18.86 -0.95 -17.15
CA LEU A 38 18.44 -1.75 -16.01
C LEU A 38 17.93 -0.89 -14.84
N ILE A 39 18.52 0.31 -14.64
CA ILE A 39 17.98 1.35 -13.76
C ILE A 39 17.13 2.30 -14.62
N PRO A 40 15.86 2.57 -14.29
CA PRO A 40 15.10 2.14 -13.11
C PRO A 40 14.73 0.65 -13.14
N LEU A 41 14.95 -0.02 -12.01
CA LEU A 41 14.60 -1.43 -11.84
C LEU A 41 13.07 -1.59 -11.78
N SER A 42 12.54 -2.58 -12.47
CA SER A 42 11.11 -2.87 -12.50
C SER A 42 10.54 -3.19 -11.11
N LEU A 43 9.35 -2.64 -10.82
CA LEU A 43 8.58 -2.94 -9.62
C LEU A 43 7.84 -4.30 -9.69
N ASP A 44 7.78 -4.92 -10.87
CA ASP A 44 7.02 -6.15 -11.10
C ASP A 44 7.53 -7.30 -10.23
N LYS A 45 6.67 -7.83 -9.36
CA LYS A 45 7.00 -8.91 -8.43
C LYS A 45 7.43 -10.22 -9.09
N ASN A 46 7.06 -10.43 -10.36
CA ASN A 46 7.50 -11.61 -11.10
C ASN A 46 9.01 -11.61 -11.35
N LEU A 47 9.65 -10.43 -11.32
CA LEU A 47 11.11 -10.31 -11.36
C LEU A 47 11.69 -10.60 -9.96
N LYS A 48 12.42 -11.67 -9.77
CA LYS A 48 13.06 -12.01 -8.49
C LYS A 48 14.37 -11.25 -8.31
N VAL A 49 14.50 -10.50 -7.22
CA VAL A 49 15.69 -9.69 -6.93
C VAL A 49 16.35 -10.12 -5.64
N GLY A 50 17.63 -10.45 -5.73
CA GLY A 50 18.49 -10.75 -4.58
C GLY A 50 19.35 -9.56 -4.19
N LEU A 51 19.71 -9.45 -2.91
CA LEU A 51 20.63 -8.46 -2.35
C LEU A 51 21.82 -9.13 -1.70
N VAL A 52 23.02 -8.73 -2.11
CA VAL A 52 24.29 -9.10 -1.46
C VAL A 52 24.89 -7.83 -0.85
N ASN A 53 25.03 -7.81 0.46
CA ASN A 53 25.71 -6.73 1.18
C ASN A 53 27.16 -7.12 1.45
N LEU A 54 28.09 -6.27 1.05
CA LEU A 54 29.52 -6.40 1.28
C LEU A 54 30.02 -5.23 2.15
N GLY A 55 31.09 -5.47 2.89
CA GLY A 55 31.63 -4.49 3.82
C GLY A 55 31.29 -4.79 5.28
N THR A 56 31.74 -3.91 6.16
CA THR A 56 31.63 -4.08 7.62
C THR A 56 30.64 -3.11 8.25
N GLU A 57 30.16 -2.13 7.50
CA GLU A 57 29.26 -1.09 7.99
C GLU A 57 27.78 -1.49 7.85
N ASN A 58 26.90 -0.75 8.55
CA ASN A 58 25.46 -1.04 8.57
C ASN A 58 24.82 -0.86 7.19
N SER A 59 24.03 -1.82 6.77
CA SER A 59 23.31 -1.86 5.50
C SER A 59 21.78 -2.06 5.66
N GLU A 60 21.28 -2.08 6.89
CA GLU A 60 19.87 -2.39 7.16
C GLU A 60 18.91 -1.34 6.58
N THR A 61 19.27 -0.07 6.66
CA THR A 61 18.47 1.03 6.08
C THR A 61 18.28 0.83 4.57
N PHE A 62 19.35 0.45 3.86
CA PHE A 62 19.27 0.20 2.41
C PHE A 62 18.28 -0.90 2.08
N HIS A 63 18.38 -2.06 2.74
CA HIS A 63 17.46 -3.17 2.52
C HIS A 63 16.01 -2.80 2.87
N ASN A 64 15.81 -2.12 4.00
CA ASN A 64 14.46 -1.70 4.41
C ASN A 64 13.81 -0.75 3.40
N TYR A 65 14.57 0.21 2.85
CA TYR A 65 14.06 1.12 1.84
C TYR A 65 13.86 0.47 0.46
N LEU A 66 14.70 -0.49 0.06
CA LEU A 66 14.44 -1.31 -1.14
C LEU A 66 13.08 -2.02 -1.03
N ASN A 67 12.75 -2.57 0.15
CA ASN A 67 11.49 -3.26 0.39
C ASN A 67 10.26 -2.34 0.41
N ASN A 68 10.41 -1.03 0.52
CA ASN A 68 9.30 -0.08 0.31
C ASN A 68 8.84 -0.07 -1.14
N PHE A 69 9.71 -0.37 -2.09
CA PHE A 69 9.38 -0.40 -3.52
C PHE A 69 8.95 -1.78 -3.99
N ARG A 70 9.66 -2.81 -3.54
CA ARG A 70 9.35 -4.22 -3.84
C ARG A 70 10.14 -5.15 -2.92
N ILE A 71 9.73 -6.40 -2.83
CA ILE A 71 10.46 -7.41 -2.07
C ILE A 71 11.83 -7.66 -2.72
N VAL A 72 12.89 -7.51 -1.92
CA VAL A 72 14.28 -7.81 -2.27
C VAL A 72 14.84 -8.76 -1.19
N GLU A 73 15.25 -9.98 -1.58
CA GLU A 73 15.68 -11.00 -0.64
C GLU A 73 17.18 -10.89 -0.35
N LYS A 74 17.59 -10.91 0.93
CA LYS A 74 19.02 -11.00 1.29
C LYS A 74 19.60 -12.37 0.94
N ILE A 75 20.75 -12.36 0.28
CA ILE A 75 21.55 -13.58 0.01
C ILE A 75 22.60 -13.70 1.11
N ASP A 76 22.60 -14.83 1.80
CA ASP A 76 23.59 -15.12 2.83
C ASP A 76 24.97 -15.39 2.21
N ILE A 77 25.88 -14.45 2.40
CA ILE A 77 27.25 -14.52 1.84
C ILE A 77 28.19 -15.50 2.57
N SER A 78 27.82 -16.01 3.73
CA SER A 78 28.55 -17.04 4.41
C SER A 78 28.41 -18.42 3.73
N ASP A 79 27.33 -18.59 2.93
CA ASP A 79 27.03 -19.82 2.19
C ASP A 79 27.47 -19.69 0.72
N LEU A 80 28.68 -20.19 0.42
CA LEU A 80 29.23 -20.20 -0.94
C LEU A 80 28.34 -20.92 -1.96
N LYS A 81 27.52 -21.89 -1.53
CA LYS A 81 26.56 -22.57 -2.41
C LYS A 81 25.45 -21.63 -2.83
N LYS A 82 24.86 -20.86 -1.91
CA LYS A 82 23.84 -19.86 -2.20
C LYS A 82 24.36 -18.80 -3.17
N ILE A 83 25.61 -18.37 -3.04
CA ILE A 83 26.24 -17.41 -3.94
C ILE A 83 26.37 -18.01 -5.36
N LYS A 84 26.87 -19.26 -5.47
CA LYS A 84 27.04 -19.94 -6.77
C LYS A 84 25.70 -20.21 -7.46
N ASP A 85 24.67 -20.57 -6.71
CA ASP A 85 23.35 -20.94 -7.21
C ASP A 85 22.41 -19.73 -7.36
N ALA A 86 22.87 -18.51 -7.07
CA ALA A 86 22.05 -17.30 -7.09
C ALA A 86 21.36 -17.06 -8.45
N HIS A 87 22.05 -17.39 -9.57
CA HIS A 87 21.49 -17.27 -10.92
C HIS A 87 20.27 -18.17 -11.19
N ASN A 88 20.10 -19.26 -10.45
CA ASN A 88 18.93 -20.14 -10.56
C ASN A 88 17.73 -19.61 -9.77
N ARG A 89 17.96 -18.67 -8.85
CA ARG A 89 16.94 -18.19 -7.91
C ARG A 89 16.49 -16.75 -8.21
N TYR A 90 17.42 -15.91 -8.67
CA TYR A 90 17.18 -14.49 -8.89
C TYR A 90 17.42 -14.10 -10.34
N ASP A 91 16.55 -13.25 -10.89
CA ASP A 91 16.68 -12.67 -12.21
C ASP A 91 17.70 -11.52 -12.21
N LYS A 92 17.74 -10.76 -11.12
CA LYS A 92 18.66 -9.64 -10.91
C LYS A 92 19.26 -9.70 -9.51
N ILE A 93 20.49 -9.21 -9.36
CA ILE A 93 21.16 -9.11 -8.08
C ILE A 93 21.64 -7.68 -7.86
N ILE A 94 21.30 -7.12 -6.71
CA ILE A 94 21.88 -5.88 -6.21
C ILE A 94 23.07 -6.27 -5.34
N VAL A 95 24.26 -5.79 -5.68
CA VAL A 95 25.45 -5.91 -4.84
C VAL A 95 25.73 -4.53 -4.26
N SER A 96 25.66 -4.38 -2.95
CA SER A 96 25.95 -3.14 -2.25
C SER A 96 27.26 -3.26 -1.45
N VAL A 97 28.09 -2.23 -1.53
CA VAL A 97 29.37 -2.13 -0.83
C VAL A 97 29.26 -1.06 0.24
N HIS A 98 29.39 -1.44 1.50
CA HIS A 98 29.26 -0.57 2.68
C HIS A 98 30.60 -0.51 3.41
N LYS A 99 31.35 0.57 3.20
CA LYS A 99 32.65 0.82 3.84
C LYS A 99 32.59 2.08 4.71
N ALA A 100 33.53 2.16 5.64
CA ALA A 100 33.64 3.33 6.48
C ALA A 100 33.93 4.60 5.67
N ASP A 101 33.32 5.70 6.06
CA ASP A 101 33.44 7.02 5.43
C ASP A 101 33.79 8.14 6.44
N LYS A 102 34.06 7.75 7.70
CA LYS A 102 34.26 8.68 8.83
C LYS A 102 35.63 9.35 8.83
N SER A 103 36.60 8.78 8.13
CA SER A 103 37.96 9.25 8.08
C SER A 103 38.59 8.97 6.70
N PRO A 104 39.38 9.87 6.12
CA PRO A 104 40.10 9.64 4.87
C PRO A 104 41.17 8.53 4.98
N PHE A 105 41.51 8.13 6.19
CA PHE A 105 42.51 7.08 6.49
C PHE A 105 41.88 5.70 6.72
N GLU A 106 40.55 5.58 6.76
CA GLU A 106 39.86 4.31 6.88
C GLU A 106 39.93 3.51 5.58
N ASP A 107 40.00 2.20 5.73
CA ASP A 107 40.16 1.30 4.58
C ASP A 107 38.84 1.19 3.78
N TYR A 108 38.80 1.88 2.64
CA TYR A 108 37.72 1.80 1.66
C TYR A 108 37.90 0.65 0.65
N LYS A 109 39.03 -0.08 0.70
CA LYS A 109 39.35 -1.15 -0.24
C LYS A 109 38.51 -2.40 0.03
N LEU A 110 38.33 -3.18 -1.02
CA LEU A 110 37.68 -4.48 -0.94
C LEU A 110 38.67 -5.55 -0.51
N SER A 111 38.25 -6.43 0.38
CA SER A 111 39.00 -7.63 0.72
C SER A 111 39.03 -8.64 -0.43
N LYS A 112 40.02 -9.54 -0.43
CA LYS A 112 40.08 -10.63 -1.44
C LYS A 112 38.83 -11.50 -1.46
N ASN A 113 38.16 -11.70 -0.31
CA ASN A 113 36.93 -12.46 -0.21
C ASN A 113 35.77 -11.72 -0.89
N GLU A 114 35.57 -10.42 -0.64
CA GLU A 114 34.55 -9.60 -1.27
C GLU A 114 34.72 -9.57 -2.80
N ILE A 115 35.96 -9.41 -3.28
CA ILE A 115 36.28 -9.47 -4.73
C ILE A 115 35.95 -10.86 -5.31
N SER A 116 36.23 -11.94 -4.58
CA SER A 116 35.90 -13.31 -4.99
C SER A 116 34.38 -13.52 -5.10
N ILE A 117 33.60 -13.03 -4.15
CA ILE A 117 32.12 -13.06 -4.17
C ILE A 117 31.59 -12.32 -5.40
N ILE A 118 32.03 -11.10 -5.61
CA ILE A 118 31.66 -10.26 -6.77
C ILE A 118 31.95 -11.01 -8.08
N ASN A 119 33.17 -11.55 -8.24
CA ASN A 119 33.57 -12.25 -9.45
C ASN A 119 32.79 -13.56 -9.67
N THR A 120 32.29 -14.18 -8.61
CA THR A 120 31.45 -15.38 -8.69
C THR A 120 30.05 -15.02 -9.20
N LEU A 121 29.46 -13.96 -8.63
CA LEU A 121 28.13 -13.48 -9.01
C LEU A 121 28.09 -12.98 -10.46
N LYS A 122 29.12 -12.28 -10.92
CA LYS A 122 29.20 -11.71 -12.28
C LYS A 122 29.15 -12.73 -13.40
N LYS A 123 29.44 -13.99 -13.16
CA LYS A 123 29.53 -15.01 -14.21
C LYS A 123 28.19 -15.29 -14.88
N ASN A 124 27.11 -15.27 -14.13
CA ASN A 124 25.81 -15.78 -14.57
C ASN A 124 24.62 -14.89 -14.17
N ASN A 125 24.86 -13.68 -13.61
CA ASN A 125 23.79 -12.82 -13.10
C ASN A 125 23.89 -11.42 -13.72
N GLU A 126 22.77 -10.76 -13.92
CA GLU A 126 22.70 -9.33 -14.18
C GLU A 126 22.78 -8.57 -12.85
N ILE A 127 23.80 -7.71 -12.74
CA ILE A 127 24.14 -7.09 -11.44
C ILE A 127 24.05 -5.57 -11.50
N ILE A 128 23.38 -5.02 -10.48
CA ILE A 128 23.44 -3.60 -10.11
C ILE A 128 24.45 -3.49 -8.97
N LEU A 129 25.56 -2.79 -9.19
CA LEU A 129 26.53 -2.46 -8.13
C LEU A 129 26.18 -1.09 -7.54
N VAL A 130 26.10 -1.02 -6.20
CA VAL A 130 25.88 0.23 -5.45
C VAL A 130 27.02 0.42 -4.47
N VAL A 131 27.68 1.58 -4.51
CA VAL A 131 28.87 1.84 -3.70
C VAL A 131 28.62 2.95 -2.69
N PHE A 132 28.47 2.55 -1.42
CA PHE A 132 28.41 3.45 -0.25
C PHE A 132 29.81 3.57 0.34
N SER A 133 30.72 4.19 -0.41
CA SER A 133 32.12 4.35 -0.06
C SER A 133 32.76 5.39 -0.98
N ASN A 134 34.01 5.71 -0.69
CA ASN A 134 34.87 6.50 -1.58
C ASN A 134 34.86 5.89 -3.00
N PRO A 135 34.68 6.70 -4.07
CA PRO A 135 34.68 6.23 -5.46
C PRO A 135 35.90 5.40 -5.85
N TYR A 136 37.04 5.60 -5.22
CA TYR A 136 38.26 4.83 -5.48
C TYR A 136 38.16 3.34 -5.05
N THR A 137 37.13 2.96 -4.29
CA THR A 137 36.78 1.54 -4.08
C THR A 137 36.60 0.79 -5.40
N LEU A 138 36.13 1.48 -6.45
CA LEU A 138 35.94 0.92 -7.77
C LEU A 138 37.22 0.55 -8.51
N LEU A 139 38.41 1.03 -8.06
CA LEU A 139 39.71 0.62 -8.62
C LEU A 139 40.03 -0.84 -8.34
N ASP A 140 39.46 -1.42 -7.29
CA ASP A 140 39.66 -2.82 -6.91
C ASP A 140 38.76 -3.79 -7.71
N ILE A 141 37.83 -3.26 -8.52
CA ILE A 141 36.80 -4.02 -9.22
C ILE A 141 36.92 -3.83 -10.73
N ASN A 142 36.96 -4.94 -11.47
CA ASN A 142 36.73 -4.86 -12.90
C ASN A 142 35.23 -4.63 -13.18
N LEU A 143 34.87 -3.46 -13.69
CA LEU A 143 33.48 -3.06 -13.93
C LEU A 143 32.83 -3.73 -15.18
N ASN A 144 33.59 -4.49 -15.95
CA ASN A 144 33.01 -5.34 -16.99
C ASN A 144 32.16 -6.45 -16.36
N GLY A 145 30.96 -6.67 -16.88
CA GLY A 145 30.02 -7.68 -16.37
C GLY A 145 29.12 -7.17 -15.21
N PHE A 146 29.12 -5.87 -14.94
CA PHE A 146 28.00 -5.23 -14.25
C PHE A 146 27.13 -4.52 -15.28
N GLU A 147 25.83 -4.67 -15.17
CA GLU A 147 24.86 -3.94 -16.03
C GLU A 147 24.70 -2.50 -15.59
N SER A 148 24.73 -2.24 -14.28
CA SER A 148 24.62 -0.89 -13.75
C SER A 148 25.57 -0.67 -12.57
N VAL A 149 26.12 0.56 -12.47
CA VAL A 149 26.99 0.97 -11.37
C VAL A 149 26.55 2.35 -10.88
N LEU A 150 26.05 2.38 -9.63
CA LEU A 150 25.60 3.57 -8.92
C LEU A 150 26.60 3.89 -7.80
N VAL A 151 27.16 5.11 -7.80
CA VAL A 151 28.02 5.62 -6.74
C VAL A 151 27.18 6.47 -5.81
N ALA A 152 27.07 6.05 -4.55
CA ALA A 152 26.29 6.71 -3.50
C ALA A 152 27.19 7.40 -2.45
N TYR A 153 28.50 7.29 -2.56
CA TYR A 153 29.56 7.97 -1.78
C TYR A 153 29.59 7.65 -0.29
N GLN A 154 28.53 7.97 0.47
CA GLN A 154 28.49 7.85 1.92
C GLN A 154 27.62 6.70 2.39
N ASN A 155 27.97 6.09 3.52
CA ASN A 155 27.19 5.02 4.14
C ASN A 155 26.25 5.51 5.26
N SER A 156 25.68 6.72 5.14
CA SER A 156 24.67 7.21 6.08
C SER A 156 23.28 6.71 5.70
N ASN A 157 22.35 6.70 6.67
CA ASN A 157 20.96 6.29 6.43
C ASN A 157 20.29 7.08 5.30
N ILE A 158 20.60 8.38 5.17
CA ILE A 158 20.05 9.26 4.13
C ILE A 158 20.55 8.84 2.74
N PHE A 159 21.85 8.56 2.60
CA PHE A 159 22.40 8.10 1.33
C PHE A 159 21.89 6.70 0.95
N GLN A 160 21.73 5.80 1.92
CA GLN A 160 21.13 4.48 1.70
C GLN A 160 19.66 4.59 1.23
N LYS A 161 18.87 5.48 1.83
CA LYS A 161 17.51 5.82 1.41
C LYS A 161 17.50 6.33 -0.03
N LYS A 162 18.28 7.37 -0.34
CA LYS A 162 18.31 8.00 -1.68
C LYS A 162 18.83 7.07 -2.78
N ALA A 163 19.79 6.20 -2.47
CA ALA A 163 20.23 5.17 -3.42
C ALA A 163 19.13 4.12 -3.71
N SER A 164 18.34 3.74 -2.69
CA SER A 164 17.18 2.86 -2.90
C SER A 164 16.15 3.49 -3.81
N GLU A 165 15.83 4.77 -3.62
CA GLU A 165 14.94 5.56 -4.47
C GLU A 165 15.48 5.65 -5.92
N ALA A 166 16.79 5.92 -6.07
CA ALA A 166 17.45 6.01 -7.37
C ALA A 166 17.35 4.71 -8.18
N ILE A 167 17.54 3.54 -7.53
CA ILE A 167 17.46 2.24 -8.19
C ILE A 167 16.09 2.01 -8.82
N PHE A 168 15.01 2.45 -8.17
CA PHE A 168 13.64 2.27 -8.68
C PHE A 168 13.12 3.48 -9.47
N GLY A 169 13.94 4.55 -9.62
CA GLY A 169 13.56 5.76 -10.34
C GLY A 169 12.55 6.63 -9.58
N ALA A 170 12.57 6.58 -8.24
CA ALA A 170 11.73 7.45 -7.40
C ALA A 170 12.27 8.87 -7.29
N ASN A 171 13.55 9.10 -7.62
CA ASN A 171 14.19 10.42 -7.73
C ASN A 171 15.03 10.52 -9.01
N ASP A 172 15.42 11.75 -9.35
CA ASP A 172 16.36 11.99 -10.44
C ASP A 172 17.74 11.40 -10.07
N ILE A 173 18.48 10.92 -11.08
CA ILE A 173 19.90 10.64 -11.00
C ILE A 173 20.59 11.62 -11.96
N ASP A 174 21.24 12.63 -11.42
CA ASP A 174 21.90 13.69 -12.20
C ASP A 174 23.28 14.11 -11.63
N GLY A 175 23.77 13.34 -10.65
CA GLY A 175 25.11 13.51 -10.11
C GLY A 175 26.19 13.21 -11.15
N VAL A 176 27.34 13.87 -11.01
CA VAL A 176 28.51 13.66 -11.86
C VAL A 176 29.68 13.13 -11.04
N LEU A 177 30.48 12.27 -11.63
CA LEU A 177 31.65 11.71 -10.97
C LEU A 177 32.68 12.82 -10.68
N PRO A 178 33.06 13.05 -9.40
CA PRO A 178 33.93 14.17 -9.05
C PRO A 178 35.42 13.87 -9.23
N VAL A 179 35.79 12.65 -9.60
CA VAL A 179 37.17 12.18 -9.73
C VAL A 179 37.27 11.14 -10.85
N THR A 180 38.42 11.03 -11.48
CA THR A 180 38.71 10.00 -12.48
C THR A 180 38.99 8.66 -11.80
N ILE A 181 38.29 7.59 -12.26
CA ILE A 181 38.47 6.22 -11.79
C ILE A 181 39.07 5.37 -12.91
N GLY A 182 40.33 5.02 -12.75
CA GLY A 182 41.05 4.23 -13.75
C GLY A 182 41.12 4.95 -15.11
N LYS A 183 41.04 4.16 -16.21
CA LYS A 183 41.16 4.69 -17.58
C LYS A 183 39.81 4.93 -18.27
N ASN A 184 38.71 4.40 -17.71
CA ASN A 184 37.42 4.29 -18.41
C ASN A 184 36.34 5.25 -17.86
N TYR A 185 36.53 5.80 -16.69
CA TYR A 185 35.57 6.68 -16.03
C TYR A 185 36.26 7.98 -15.60
N GLU A 186 36.21 8.96 -16.47
CA GLU A 186 36.83 10.29 -16.24
C GLU A 186 35.94 11.11 -15.29
N GLU A 187 36.54 12.10 -14.63
CA GLU A 187 35.83 13.17 -13.94
C GLU A 187 34.75 13.75 -14.86
N GLY A 188 33.54 14.01 -14.33
CA GLY A 188 32.40 14.46 -15.12
C GLY A 188 31.55 13.34 -15.73
N THR A 189 31.97 12.05 -15.64
CA THR A 189 31.14 10.93 -16.10
C THR A 189 29.80 10.92 -15.37
N SER A 190 28.68 10.86 -16.14
CA SER A 190 27.31 10.81 -15.63
C SER A 190 26.36 10.19 -16.64
N ILE A 191 25.42 9.38 -16.17
CA ILE A 191 24.24 8.94 -16.93
C ILE A 191 23.02 9.51 -16.22
N VAL A 192 22.32 10.43 -16.89
CA VAL A 192 21.16 11.11 -16.31
C VAL A 192 19.91 10.26 -16.48
N ILE A 193 19.21 10.01 -15.38
CA ILE A 193 17.89 9.35 -15.36
C ILE A 193 16.89 10.31 -14.72
N LYS A 194 15.78 10.56 -15.39
CA LYS A 194 14.67 11.31 -14.80
C LYS A 194 13.75 10.39 -13.99
N LYS A 195 13.26 10.92 -12.88
CA LYS A 195 12.35 10.17 -12.00
C LYS A 195 11.12 9.67 -12.74
N SER A 196 10.63 8.54 -12.31
CA SER A 196 9.38 7.94 -12.76
C SER A 196 8.21 8.51 -11.95
N ASP A 197 7.01 8.17 -12.39
CA ASP A 197 5.74 8.52 -11.77
C ASP A 197 5.38 7.58 -10.58
N ILE A 198 6.33 7.37 -9.66
CA ILE A 198 6.11 6.54 -8.45
C ILE A 198 6.26 7.38 -7.18
N LEU A 199 5.72 6.87 -6.07
CA LEU A 199 5.92 7.49 -4.77
C LEU A 199 7.40 7.47 -4.38
N SER A 200 7.90 8.60 -3.91
CA SER A 200 9.23 8.79 -3.33
C SER A 200 9.10 9.26 -1.88
N PHE A 201 10.22 9.49 -1.21
CA PHE A 201 10.24 10.03 0.15
C PHE A 201 11.02 11.35 0.16
N ASP A 202 10.44 12.38 0.77
CA ASP A 202 11.12 13.67 0.91
C ASP A 202 10.89 14.25 2.32
N HIS A 203 11.76 15.16 2.73
CA HIS A 203 11.59 15.87 3.96
C HIS A 203 10.44 16.89 3.83
N PRO A 204 9.51 16.99 4.79
CA PRO A 204 8.34 17.88 4.69
C PRO A 204 8.70 19.34 4.38
N VAL A 205 9.80 19.84 4.93
CA VAL A 205 10.30 21.22 4.69
C VAL A 205 10.58 21.50 3.22
N ASN A 206 11.06 20.52 2.45
CA ASN A 206 11.32 20.67 1.02
C ASN A 206 10.05 20.94 0.20
N LEU A 207 8.88 20.62 0.77
CA LEU A 207 7.55 20.81 0.17
C LEU A 207 6.78 21.97 0.84
N GLY A 208 7.46 22.80 1.64
CA GLY A 208 6.87 23.97 2.28
C GLY A 208 5.99 23.68 3.48
N VAL A 209 6.14 22.52 4.10
CA VAL A 209 5.32 22.11 5.26
C VAL A 209 5.76 22.84 6.53
N ASP A 210 4.80 23.41 7.26
CA ASP A 210 5.02 23.90 8.62
C ASP A 210 5.12 22.74 9.61
N MET A 211 6.36 22.46 10.06
CA MET A 211 6.64 21.37 11.01
C MET A 211 5.95 21.54 12.36
N ASN A 212 5.71 22.78 12.81
CA ASN A 212 5.00 23.01 14.10
C ASN A 212 3.54 22.59 14.01
N LYS A 213 2.92 22.77 12.84
CA LYS A 213 1.57 22.29 12.57
C LYS A 213 1.55 20.77 12.42
N LEU A 214 2.45 20.21 11.59
CA LEU A 214 2.53 18.78 11.33
C LEU A 214 2.76 17.94 12.60
N ASN A 215 3.59 18.41 13.52
CA ASN A 215 3.90 17.72 14.79
C ASN A 215 2.68 17.57 15.72
N LYS A 216 1.58 18.30 15.49
CA LYS A 216 0.32 18.12 16.25
C LYS A 216 -0.34 16.76 15.96
N ILE A 217 -0.01 16.14 14.84
CA ILE A 217 -0.49 14.80 14.46
C ILE A 217 -0.17 13.78 15.53
N ASP A 218 1.10 13.74 15.98
CA ASP A 218 1.56 12.77 17.00
C ASP A 218 0.78 12.92 18.30
N SER A 219 0.53 14.17 18.70
CA SER A 219 -0.22 14.47 19.90
C SER A 219 -1.68 14.01 19.81
N LEU A 220 -2.32 14.21 18.67
CA LEU A 220 -3.73 13.83 18.45
C LEU A 220 -3.90 12.30 18.37
N ILE A 221 -3.01 11.60 17.67
CA ILE A 221 -3.07 10.13 17.61
C ILE A 221 -2.79 9.51 18.98
N ASN A 222 -1.79 10.01 19.71
CA ASN A 222 -1.51 9.55 21.07
C ASN A 222 -2.66 9.84 22.04
N TYR A 223 -3.36 10.96 21.87
CA TYR A 223 -4.59 11.26 22.60
C TYR A 223 -5.67 10.20 22.32
N ALA A 224 -5.90 9.85 21.05
CA ALA A 224 -6.88 8.84 20.67
C ALA A 224 -6.55 7.46 21.28
N ILE A 225 -5.28 7.04 21.23
CA ILE A 225 -4.81 5.78 21.82
C ILE A 225 -4.96 5.79 23.35
N LYS A 226 -4.56 6.88 24.01
CA LYS A 226 -4.68 7.04 25.47
C LYS A 226 -6.13 6.94 25.94
N ASN A 227 -7.07 7.49 25.16
CA ASN A 227 -8.50 7.45 25.45
C ASN A 227 -9.20 6.20 24.88
N LYS A 228 -8.45 5.16 24.50
CA LYS A 228 -8.97 3.88 24.02
C LYS A 228 -9.91 3.98 22.81
N MET A 229 -9.70 4.96 21.94
CA MET A 229 -10.45 5.09 20.69
C MET A 229 -9.94 4.09 19.63
N THR A 230 -8.67 3.72 19.71
CA THR A 230 -8.03 2.61 18.96
C THR A 230 -6.79 2.14 19.74
N PRO A 231 -6.40 0.86 19.67
CA PRO A 231 -5.17 0.39 20.31
C PRO A 231 -3.90 0.94 19.66
N GLY A 232 -3.93 1.11 18.33
CA GLY A 232 -2.84 1.64 17.55
C GLY A 232 -3.28 2.08 16.15
N ALA A 233 -2.37 2.72 15.42
CA ALA A 233 -2.65 3.25 14.09
C ALA A 233 -1.38 3.35 13.23
N GLN A 234 -1.58 3.42 11.91
CA GLN A 234 -0.60 3.90 10.93
C GLN A 234 -1.14 5.16 10.28
N LEU A 235 -0.29 6.15 10.05
CA LEU A 235 -0.61 7.32 9.24
C LEU A 235 0.46 7.54 8.19
N LEU A 236 0.02 7.68 6.92
CA LEU A 236 0.85 8.08 5.81
C LEU A 236 0.24 9.29 5.11
N ILE A 237 1.10 10.28 4.84
CA ILE A 237 0.77 11.49 4.08
C ILE A 237 1.77 11.61 2.94
N ALA A 238 1.26 11.79 1.71
CA ALA A 238 2.09 12.16 0.58
C ALA A 238 1.58 13.45 -0.07
N LYS A 239 2.50 14.24 -0.59
CA LYS A 239 2.27 15.50 -1.30
C LYS A 239 3.13 15.52 -2.56
N ASN A 240 2.52 15.86 -3.72
CA ASN A 240 3.25 15.92 -4.99
C ASN A 240 4.06 14.65 -5.27
N SER A 241 3.46 13.47 -5.03
CA SER A 241 4.08 12.14 -5.15
C SER A 241 5.26 11.87 -4.18
N ASN A 242 5.44 12.67 -3.13
CA ASN A 242 6.47 12.47 -2.12
C ASN A 242 5.82 12.16 -0.76
N ILE A 243 6.18 11.04 -0.16
CA ILE A 243 5.79 10.67 1.19
C ILE A 243 6.57 11.57 2.16
N ILE A 244 5.83 12.41 2.90
CA ILE A 244 6.37 13.38 3.85
C ILE A 244 6.16 12.98 5.29
N TYR A 245 5.26 12.02 5.53
CA TYR A 245 4.97 11.50 6.86
C TYR A 245 4.55 10.03 6.73
N HIS A 246 5.21 9.13 7.48
CA HIS A 246 4.90 7.71 7.50
C HIS A 246 5.26 7.12 8.85
N ASN A 247 4.35 7.19 9.80
CA ASN A 247 4.56 6.77 11.18
C ASN A 247 3.49 5.79 11.67
N SER A 248 3.89 5.03 12.67
CA SER A 248 3.06 4.03 13.36
C SER A 248 3.01 4.35 14.85
N PHE A 249 1.87 4.08 15.47
CA PHE A 249 1.59 4.46 16.84
C PHE A 249 0.93 3.33 17.62
N GLY A 250 1.27 3.22 18.90
CA GLY A 250 0.62 2.32 19.84
C GLY A 250 0.91 0.85 19.59
N TYR A 251 -0.06 -0.01 19.87
CA TYR A 251 0.10 -1.44 19.91
C TYR A 251 -1.03 -2.13 19.13
N GLN A 252 -0.85 -3.41 18.81
CA GLN A 252 -1.90 -4.18 18.15
C GLN A 252 -3.15 -4.34 19.01
N THR A 253 -2.95 -4.37 20.34
CA THR A 253 -4.03 -4.53 21.32
C THR A 253 -3.75 -3.68 22.57
N TYR A 254 -4.75 -3.49 23.42
CA TYR A 254 -4.62 -2.72 24.66
C TYR A 254 -3.73 -3.41 25.73
N GLU A 255 -3.43 -4.71 25.56
CA GLU A 255 -2.49 -5.47 26.41
C GLU A 255 -1.02 -5.10 26.13
N LYS A 256 -0.74 -4.33 25.06
CA LYS A 256 0.57 -3.75 24.74
C LYS A 256 1.70 -4.77 24.56
N LYS A 257 1.39 -5.96 24.02
CA LYS A 257 2.39 -7.02 23.80
C LYS A 257 3.16 -6.85 22.51
N GLN A 258 2.52 -6.32 21.47
CA GLN A 258 3.09 -6.15 20.13
C GLN A 258 2.87 -4.72 19.67
N GLU A 259 3.96 -4.00 19.38
CA GLU A 259 3.90 -2.64 18.83
C GLU A 259 3.43 -2.65 17.38
N ILE A 260 2.73 -1.59 16.98
CA ILE A 260 2.47 -1.30 15.57
C ILE A 260 3.75 -0.74 14.94
N ASN A 261 4.06 -1.20 13.74
CA ASN A 261 5.10 -0.63 12.89
C ASN A 261 4.59 -0.47 11.45
N ASN A 262 5.36 0.16 10.57
CA ASN A 262 4.94 0.47 9.21
C ASN A 262 4.68 -0.78 8.33
N ASN A 263 5.11 -1.95 8.77
CA ASN A 263 4.85 -3.23 8.10
C ASN A 263 3.67 -4.02 8.72
N SER A 264 3.05 -3.50 9.76
CA SER A 264 1.86 -4.13 10.38
C SER A 264 0.72 -4.17 9.37
N ILE A 265 0.03 -5.31 9.29
CA ILE A 265 -1.01 -5.61 8.30
C ILE A 265 -2.39 -5.44 8.94
N TYR A 266 -3.20 -4.54 8.39
CA TYR A 266 -4.55 -4.24 8.85
C TYR A 266 -5.62 -4.87 7.95
N ASP A 267 -6.75 -5.25 8.52
CA ASP A 267 -7.99 -5.45 7.76
C ASP A 267 -8.49 -4.09 7.26
N LEU A 268 -8.48 -3.91 5.95
CA LEU A 268 -8.82 -2.66 5.29
C LEU A 268 -10.34 -2.44 5.14
N ALA A 269 -11.14 -3.45 5.50
CA ALA A 269 -12.59 -3.39 5.44
C ALA A 269 -13.08 -2.79 4.10
N SER A 270 -13.97 -1.81 4.15
CA SER A 270 -14.55 -1.19 2.92
C SER A 270 -13.57 -0.39 2.05
N LEU A 271 -12.33 -0.16 2.48
CA LEU A 271 -11.29 0.32 1.55
C LEU A 271 -11.07 -0.68 0.40
N THR A 272 -11.40 -1.96 0.60
CA THR A 272 -11.43 -2.99 -0.46
C THR A 272 -12.19 -2.52 -1.70
N LYS A 273 -13.29 -1.77 -1.53
CA LYS A 273 -14.11 -1.26 -2.64
C LYS A 273 -13.29 -0.41 -3.60
N ILE A 274 -12.53 0.56 -3.07
CA ILE A 274 -11.71 1.45 -3.90
C ILE A 274 -10.37 0.83 -4.29
N LEU A 275 -9.83 -0.11 -3.53
CA LEU A 275 -8.53 -0.72 -3.81
C LEU A 275 -8.61 -1.96 -4.73
N VAL A 276 -9.79 -2.58 -4.83
CA VAL A 276 -10.01 -3.80 -5.63
C VAL A 276 -11.10 -3.60 -6.66
N SER A 277 -12.32 -3.28 -6.22
CA SER A 277 -13.49 -3.27 -7.11
C SER A 277 -13.43 -2.12 -8.12
N VAL A 278 -13.08 -0.92 -7.70
CA VAL A 278 -12.95 0.24 -8.60
C VAL A 278 -11.88 0.02 -9.67
N PRO A 279 -10.65 -0.42 -9.36
CA PRO A 279 -9.66 -0.73 -10.40
C PRO A 279 -10.12 -1.80 -11.41
N LEU A 280 -10.80 -2.84 -10.94
CA LEU A 280 -11.30 -3.89 -11.84
C LEU A 280 -12.47 -3.39 -12.70
N LEU A 281 -13.35 -2.54 -12.17
CA LEU A 281 -14.37 -1.85 -12.96
C LEU A 281 -13.74 -0.94 -14.03
N LEU A 282 -12.74 -0.12 -13.65
CA LEU A 282 -12.01 0.73 -14.59
C LEU A 282 -11.34 -0.09 -15.70
N LYS A 283 -10.83 -1.29 -15.38
CA LYS A 283 -10.32 -2.23 -16.38
C LYS A 283 -11.40 -2.63 -17.39
N GLU A 284 -12.61 -2.99 -16.91
CA GLU A 284 -13.73 -3.37 -17.78
C GLU A 284 -14.16 -2.20 -18.69
N PHE A 285 -14.17 -0.97 -18.17
CA PHE A 285 -14.46 0.23 -18.96
C PHE A 285 -13.36 0.51 -20.00
N THR A 286 -12.10 0.42 -19.63
CA THR A 286 -10.95 0.61 -20.53
C THR A 286 -10.96 -0.41 -21.69
N HIS A 287 -11.38 -1.64 -21.41
CA HIS A 287 -11.55 -2.68 -22.43
C HIS A 287 -12.89 -2.58 -23.19
N LYS A 288 -13.73 -1.59 -22.88
CA LYS A 288 -15.06 -1.38 -23.47
C LYS A 288 -16.03 -2.55 -23.25
N ASN A 289 -15.82 -3.34 -22.19
CA ASN A 289 -16.75 -4.39 -21.77
C ASN A 289 -17.96 -3.80 -21.05
N PHE A 290 -17.77 -2.65 -20.37
CA PHE A 290 -18.79 -1.92 -19.64
C PHE A 290 -18.84 -0.44 -20.04
N ASP A 291 -20.02 0.14 -19.78
CA ASP A 291 -20.25 1.58 -19.65
C ASP A 291 -21.18 1.85 -18.44
N LEU A 292 -21.50 3.12 -18.18
CA LEU A 292 -22.37 3.50 -17.06
C LEU A 292 -23.81 2.95 -17.18
N THR A 293 -24.26 2.65 -18.40
CA THR A 293 -25.61 2.17 -18.71
C THR A 293 -25.70 0.66 -18.75
N THR A 294 -24.56 -0.06 -18.72
CA THR A 294 -24.49 -1.52 -18.68
C THR A 294 -25.32 -2.02 -17.51
N LYS A 295 -26.26 -2.95 -17.79
CA LYS A 295 -27.23 -3.44 -16.84
C LYS A 295 -26.75 -4.72 -16.15
N LEU A 296 -27.33 -5.01 -15.00
CA LEU A 296 -27.05 -6.27 -14.29
C LEU A 296 -27.47 -7.50 -15.14
N SER A 297 -28.50 -7.39 -16.00
CA SER A 297 -28.85 -8.43 -16.97
C SER A 297 -27.75 -8.75 -17.97
N ASP A 298 -26.88 -7.78 -18.28
CA ASP A 298 -25.76 -7.99 -19.21
C ASP A 298 -24.63 -8.79 -18.54
N TRP A 299 -24.53 -8.73 -17.22
CA TRP A 299 -23.58 -9.53 -16.44
C TRP A 299 -24.00 -10.99 -16.32
N PHE A 300 -25.32 -11.22 -16.23
CA PHE A 300 -25.92 -12.54 -15.97
C PHE A 300 -27.09 -12.81 -16.94
N PRO A 301 -26.82 -12.92 -18.26
CA PRO A 301 -27.89 -13.00 -19.27
C PRO A 301 -28.74 -14.27 -19.20
N ASP A 302 -28.22 -15.31 -18.56
CA ASP A 302 -28.87 -16.63 -18.39
C ASP A 302 -29.48 -16.84 -16.99
N ILE A 303 -29.53 -15.77 -16.15
CA ILE A 303 -30.08 -15.84 -14.79
C ILE A 303 -31.28 -14.90 -14.66
N ASP A 304 -32.35 -15.39 -14.06
CA ASP A 304 -33.45 -14.51 -13.67
C ASP A 304 -33.06 -13.66 -12.45
N LEU A 305 -32.91 -12.38 -12.67
CA LEU A 305 -32.48 -11.38 -11.68
C LEU A 305 -33.65 -10.66 -11.00
N ASN A 306 -34.88 -11.11 -11.26
CA ASN A 306 -36.11 -10.49 -10.76
C ASN A 306 -36.17 -8.96 -11.09
N ASP A 307 -36.44 -8.15 -10.07
CA ASP A 307 -36.55 -6.67 -10.15
C ASP A 307 -35.21 -5.98 -10.43
N LYS A 308 -34.06 -6.65 -10.27
CA LYS A 308 -32.72 -6.07 -10.37
C LYS A 308 -32.14 -6.04 -11.79
N LYS A 309 -32.77 -6.73 -12.75
CA LYS A 309 -32.26 -6.91 -14.11
C LYS A 309 -31.88 -5.61 -14.83
N ASN A 310 -32.59 -4.52 -14.53
CA ASN A 310 -32.42 -3.22 -15.18
C ASN A 310 -31.50 -2.25 -14.40
N LEU A 311 -30.97 -2.63 -13.23
CA LEU A 311 -30.06 -1.81 -12.48
C LEU A 311 -28.76 -1.61 -13.28
N SER A 312 -28.38 -0.37 -13.49
CA SER A 312 -27.18 -0.01 -14.23
C SER A 312 -25.93 0.05 -13.33
N VAL A 313 -24.74 -0.10 -13.92
CA VAL A 313 -23.45 0.12 -13.24
C VAL A 313 -23.45 1.45 -12.49
N LYS A 314 -23.94 2.52 -13.13
CA LYS A 314 -24.07 3.83 -12.50
C LYS A 314 -24.88 3.79 -11.20
N GLN A 315 -26.05 3.17 -11.20
CA GLN A 315 -26.91 3.07 -10.00
C GLN A 315 -26.29 2.20 -8.91
N LEU A 316 -25.71 1.05 -9.29
CA LEU A 316 -25.12 0.10 -8.38
C LEU A 316 -23.96 0.70 -7.57
N PHE A 317 -23.00 1.33 -8.25
CA PHE A 317 -21.78 1.80 -7.61
C PHE A 317 -21.80 3.26 -7.14
N SER A 318 -22.89 4.02 -7.45
CA SER A 318 -23.19 5.27 -6.76
C SER A 318 -24.09 5.06 -5.53
N HIS A 319 -24.41 3.80 -5.16
CA HIS A 319 -25.31 3.48 -4.05
C HIS A 319 -26.73 4.11 -4.18
N TYR A 320 -27.22 4.22 -5.42
CA TYR A 320 -28.54 4.76 -5.77
C TYR A 320 -29.38 3.71 -6.52
N SER A 321 -29.39 2.48 -6.00
CA SER A 321 -29.97 1.32 -6.67
C SER A 321 -31.24 0.77 -6.01
N GLY A 322 -31.63 1.27 -4.85
CA GLY A 322 -32.72 0.70 -4.04
C GLY A 322 -32.37 -0.64 -3.38
N MET A 323 -31.12 -1.12 -3.52
CA MET A 323 -30.71 -2.36 -2.85
C MET A 323 -30.53 -2.12 -1.34
N LYS A 324 -30.78 -3.18 -0.55
CA LYS A 324 -30.52 -3.17 0.91
C LYS A 324 -29.05 -2.84 1.18
N SER A 325 -28.76 -2.22 2.33
CA SER A 325 -27.39 -1.92 2.74
C SER A 325 -26.54 -3.19 2.83
N TRP A 326 -27.06 -4.21 3.51
CA TRP A 326 -26.43 -5.52 3.68
C TRP A 326 -27.48 -6.59 4.01
N ILE A 327 -27.06 -7.86 3.96
CA ILE A 327 -27.88 -9.03 4.36
C ILE A 327 -27.05 -9.84 5.36
N PRO A 328 -27.58 -10.15 6.56
CA PRO A 328 -26.86 -10.90 7.60
C PRO A 328 -26.87 -12.40 7.30
N PHE A 329 -26.20 -12.82 6.23
CA PHE A 329 -26.17 -14.21 5.73
C PHE A 329 -25.77 -15.21 6.81
N TYR A 330 -24.84 -14.84 7.71
CA TYR A 330 -24.31 -15.67 8.78
C TYR A 330 -25.38 -16.10 9.80
N LYS A 331 -26.44 -15.29 10.01
CA LYS A 331 -27.48 -15.58 11.01
C LYS A 331 -28.14 -16.95 10.81
N LYS A 332 -28.22 -17.45 9.57
CA LYS A 332 -28.74 -18.80 9.26
C LYS A 332 -27.84 -19.92 9.76
N THR A 333 -26.60 -19.62 10.14
CA THR A 333 -25.63 -20.58 10.68
C THR A 333 -25.55 -20.56 12.20
N ILE A 334 -26.31 -19.65 12.83
CA ILE A 334 -26.37 -19.45 14.27
C ILE A 334 -27.77 -19.86 14.77
N ASP A 335 -27.82 -20.63 15.84
CA ASP A 335 -29.06 -21.02 16.50
C ASP A 335 -29.65 -19.80 17.22
N SER A 336 -30.88 -19.44 16.88
CA SER A 336 -31.55 -18.23 17.37
C SER A 336 -31.94 -18.29 18.85
N VAL A 337 -31.97 -19.48 19.46
CA VAL A 337 -32.33 -19.68 20.87
C VAL A 337 -31.10 -19.70 21.75
N THR A 338 -30.08 -20.46 21.33
CA THR A 338 -28.85 -20.64 22.11
C THR A 338 -27.77 -19.64 21.81
N ASN A 339 -27.93 -18.88 20.74
CA ASN A 339 -26.93 -17.96 20.18
C ASN A 339 -25.57 -18.63 19.93
N LYS A 340 -25.55 -19.90 19.53
CA LYS A 340 -24.35 -20.68 19.23
C LYS A 340 -24.33 -21.12 17.78
N ARG A 341 -23.12 -21.45 17.28
CA ARG A 341 -22.96 -22.04 15.96
C ARG A 341 -23.74 -23.35 15.84
N ILE A 342 -24.39 -23.54 14.71
CA ILE A 342 -25.05 -24.80 14.35
C ILE A 342 -24.01 -25.71 13.70
N ASP A 343 -23.61 -26.80 14.36
CA ASP A 343 -22.48 -27.67 13.98
C ASP A 343 -22.51 -28.15 12.53
N LYS A 344 -23.70 -28.42 11.95
CA LYS A 344 -23.81 -28.89 10.55
C LYS A 344 -23.28 -27.93 9.50
N TYR A 345 -23.01 -26.66 9.85
CA TYR A 345 -22.49 -25.64 8.94
C TYR A 345 -20.98 -25.41 9.09
N PHE A 346 -20.38 -25.92 10.16
CA PHE A 346 -18.97 -25.66 10.49
C PHE A 346 -18.18 -26.96 10.68
N SER A 347 -16.86 -26.86 10.52
CA SER A 347 -15.91 -27.95 10.80
C SER A 347 -14.61 -27.36 11.38
N LYS A 348 -13.92 -28.13 12.20
CA LYS A 348 -12.57 -27.80 12.67
C LYS A 348 -11.49 -28.09 11.63
N THR A 349 -11.81 -28.86 10.60
CA THR A 349 -10.86 -29.27 9.57
C THR A 349 -11.38 -28.93 8.18
N LYS A 350 -10.50 -28.50 7.30
CA LYS A 350 -10.81 -28.26 5.89
C LYS A 350 -11.21 -29.54 5.19
N SER A 351 -12.29 -29.50 4.42
CA SER A 351 -12.74 -30.61 3.59
C SER A 351 -13.47 -30.12 2.34
N LYS A 352 -13.89 -31.02 1.46
CA LYS A 352 -14.70 -30.68 0.29
C LYS A 352 -16.05 -30.03 0.69
N ASP A 353 -16.64 -30.46 1.81
CA ASP A 353 -17.90 -29.92 2.31
C ASP A 353 -17.73 -28.62 3.09
N PHE A 354 -16.54 -28.37 3.63
CA PHE A 354 -16.18 -27.20 4.41
C PHE A 354 -14.90 -26.56 3.85
N PRO A 355 -14.93 -25.97 2.64
CA PRO A 355 -13.74 -25.51 1.95
C PRO A 355 -13.24 -24.14 2.43
N PHE A 356 -14.10 -23.29 3.02
CA PHE A 356 -13.81 -21.89 3.32
C PHE A 356 -13.39 -21.72 4.78
N GLN A 357 -12.22 -21.14 4.98
CA GLN A 357 -11.69 -20.85 6.30
C GLN A 357 -12.18 -19.48 6.80
N VAL A 358 -12.90 -19.44 7.91
CA VAL A 358 -13.44 -18.21 8.51
C VAL A 358 -12.69 -17.75 9.76
N LEU A 359 -11.90 -18.68 10.36
CA LEU A 359 -10.97 -18.44 11.47
C LEU A 359 -9.94 -19.57 11.51
N ASP A 360 -8.89 -19.46 12.34
CA ASP A 360 -8.00 -20.59 12.61
C ASP A 360 -8.80 -21.79 13.11
N GLU A 361 -8.57 -22.96 12.53
CA GLU A 361 -9.31 -24.21 12.84
C GLU A 361 -10.85 -24.09 12.78
N LEU A 362 -11.37 -23.15 11.98
CA LEU A 362 -12.80 -23.00 11.74
C LEU A 362 -13.10 -22.84 10.26
N PHE A 363 -13.81 -23.82 9.71
CA PHE A 363 -14.17 -23.89 8.29
C PHE A 363 -15.67 -23.91 8.12
N ILE A 364 -16.18 -23.31 7.05
CA ILE A 364 -17.61 -23.23 6.72
C ILE A 364 -17.87 -23.80 5.33
N LYS A 365 -19.12 -24.17 5.07
CA LYS A 365 -19.59 -24.57 3.74
C LYS A 365 -19.40 -23.47 2.70
N ASN A 366 -19.38 -23.83 1.42
CA ASN A 366 -19.42 -22.87 0.34
C ASN A 366 -20.82 -22.21 0.26
N TYR A 367 -20.86 -20.89 0.45
CA TYR A 367 -22.08 -20.09 0.43
C TYR A 367 -22.22 -19.21 -0.81
N ASN A 368 -21.33 -19.30 -1.81
CA ASN A 368 -21.38 -18.44 -3.00
C ASN A 368 -22.76 -18.42 -3.66
N ASP A 369 -23.30 -19.57 -4.02
CA ASP A 369 -24.62 -19.66 -4.67
C ASP A 369 -25.75 -19.21 -3.75
N THR A 370 -25.65 -19.53 -2.47
CA THR A 370 -26.65 -19.11 -1.47
C THR A 370 -26.69 -17.59 -1.36
N ILE A 371 -25.54 -16.95 -1.20
CA ILE A 371 -25.42 -15.49 -1.08
C ILE A 371 -25.89 -14.83 -2.38
N PHE A 372 -25.45 -15.31 -3.55
CA PHE A 372 -25.92 -14.80 -4.82
C PHE A 372 -27.45 -14.83 -4.93
N ASN A 373 -28.05 -15.99 -4.66
CA ASN A 373 -29.49 -16.17 -4.73
C ASN A 373 -30.26 -15.30 -3.72
N GLU A 374 -29.73 -15.11 -2.50
CA GLU A 374 -30.34 -14.24 -1.50
C GLU A 374 -30.28 -12.76 -1.91
N ILE A 375 -29.18 -12.32 -2.53
CA ILE A 375 -29.07 -10.97 -3.08
C ILE A 375 -30.10 -10.78 -4.19
N VAL A 376 -30.18 -11.72 -5.13
CA VAL A 376 -31.12 -11.65 -6.26
C VAL A 376 -32.58 -11.67 -5.79
N LYS A 377 -32.92 -12.44 -4.76
CA LYS A 377 -34.29 -12.53 -4.18
C LYS A 377 -34.64 -11.40 -3.22
N SER A 378 -33.65 -10.62 -2.74
CA SER A 378 -33.95 -9.50 -1.84
C SER A 378 -34.78 -8.44 -2.58
N GLU A 379 -35.75 -7.85 -1.91
CA GLU A 379 -36.58 -6.80 -2.47
C GLU A 379 -35.79 -5.49 -2.63
N LEU A 380 -36.05 -4.74 -3.70
CA LEU A 380 -35.63 -3.36 -3.82
C LEU A 380 -36.54 -2.43 -3.02
N SER A 381 -36.05 -1.27 -2.66
CA SER A 381 -36.87 -0.20 -2.07
C SER A 381 -37.86 0.33 -3.12
N ASP A 382 -39.10 0.62 -2.70
CA ASP A 382 -40.13 1.23 -3.57
C ASP A 382 -39.74 2.62 -4.08
N SER A 383 -38.89 3.33 -3.33
CA SER A 383 -38.36 4.65 -3.71
C SER A 383 -36.84 4.61 -3.79
N LEU A 384 -36.29 5.19 -4.86
CA LEU A 384 -34.84 5.35 -4.99
C LEU A 384 -34.36 6.45 -4.04
N SER A 385 -33.37 6.12 -3.23
CA SER A 385 -32.66 7.02 -2.35
C SER A 385 -31.22 6.55 -2.18
N TYR A 386 -30.37 7.40 -1.65
CA TYR A 386 -29.02 7.00 -1.28
C TYR A 386 -29.05 5.96 -0.15
N VAL A 387 -28.62 4.74 -0.44
CA VAL A 387 -28.43 3.68 0.55
C VAL A 387 -27.06 3.03 0.30
N TYR A 388 -26.11 3.28 1.18
CA TYR A 388 -24.82 2.61 1.13
C TYR A 388 -25.02 1.09 1.17
N SER A 389 -24.57 0.37 0.13
CA SER A 389 -24.82 -1.05 -0.05
C SER A 389 -23.55 -1.82 -0.40
N ASP A 390 -23.34 -2.96 0.28
CA ASP A 390 -22.27 -3.92 -0.03
C ASP A 390 -22.66 -4.89 -1.15
N LEU A 391 -23.96 -5.05 -1.40
CA LEU A 391 -24.49 -6.09 -2.29
C LEU A 391 -24.01 -5.97 -3.75
N PRO A 392 -23.88 -4.77 -4.36
CA PRO A 392 -23.33 -4.62 -5.71
C PRO A 392 -21.93 -5.20 -5.87
N TYR A 393 -21.13 -5.14 -4.84
CA TYR A 393 -19.73 -5.61 -4.85
C TYR A 393 -19.61 -7.13 -4.77
N PHE A 394 -20.58 -7.81 -4.12
CA PHE A 394 -20.72 -9.26 -4.24
C PHE A 394 -21.07 -9.66 -5.68
N LEU A 395 -22.02 -8.96 -6.30
CA LEU A 395 -22.43 -9.23 -7.68
C LEU A 395 -21.27 -9.02 -8.66
N LEU A 396 -20.48 -7.98 -8.46
CA LEU A 396 -19.27 -7.73 -9.26
C LEU A 396 -18.26 -8.89 -9.11
N LYS A 397 -17.99 -9.35 -7.88
CA LYS A 397 -17.14 -10.53 -7.64
C LYS A 397 -17.63 -11.73 -8.42
N PHE A 398 -18.91 -12.08 -8.28
CA PHE A 398 -19.48 -13.25 -8.96
C PHE A 398 -19.41 -13.13 -10.48
N TYR A 399 -19.64 -11.94 -11.03
CA TYR A 399 -19.48 -11.66 -12.45
C TYR A 399 -18.05 -11.86 -12.93
N LEU A 400 -17.08 -11.22 -12.28
CA LEU A 400 -15.67 -11.27 -12.67
C LEU A 400 -15.12 -12.71 -12.57
N GLU A 401 -15.41 -13.42 -11.48
CA GLU A 401 -14.95 -14.81 -11.30
C GLU A 401 -15.60 -15.77 -12.30
N ARG A 402 -16.87 -15.56 -12.63
CA ARG A 402 -17.58 -16.33 -13.65
C ARG A 402 -17.02 -16.08 -15.06
N THR A 403 -16.75 -14.83 -15.39
CA THR A 403 -16.28 -14.40 -16.71
C THR A 403 -14.84 -14.85 -16.96
N TYR A 404 -13.93 -14.56 -16.03
CA TYR A 404 -12.50 -14.80 -16.20
C TYR A 404 -12.03 -16.17 -15.69
N LYS A 405 -12.88 -16.94 -15.05
CA LYS A 405 -12.55 -18.26 -14.45
C LYS A 405 -11.36 -18.23 -13.48
N THR A 406 -11.17 -17.09 -12.85
CA THR A 406 -10.07 -16.81 -11.93
C THR A 406 -10.62 -16.04 -10.73
N SER A 407 -10.15 -16.33 -9.53
CA SER A 407 -10.64 -15.67 -8.30
C SER A 407 -10.32 -14.16 -8.31
N LEU A 408 -11.15 -13.38 -7.62
CA LEU A 408 -11.04 -11.92 -7.57
C LEU A 408 -9.67 -11.45 -7.03
N ASP A 409 -9.16 -12.12 -6.01
CA ASP A 409 -7.84 -11.82 -5.42
C ASP A 409 -6.70 -12.03 -6.43
N THR A 410 -6.76 -13.11 -7.22
CA THR A 410 -5.79 -13.35 -8.30
C THR A 410 -5.88 -12.27 -9.37
N GLN A 411 -7.10 -11.90 -9.79
CA GLN A 411 -7.30 -10.87 -10.82
C GLN A 411 -6.68 -9.53 -10.43
N ILE A 412 -6.97 -9.03 -9.23
CA ILE A 412 -6.42 -7.72 -8.79
C ILE A 412 -4.92 -7.78 -8.53
N LYS A 413 -4.44 -8.89 -7.97
CA LYS A 413 -3.02 -9.12 -7.73
C LYS A 413 -2.22 -9.02 -9.03
N GLU A 414 -2.61 -9.76 -10.08
CA GLU A 414 -1.93 -9.78 -11.37
C GLU A 414 -2.11 -8.47 -12.15
N TYR A 415 -3.28 -7.84 -12.02
CA TYR A 415 -3.59 -6.62 -12.74
C TYR A 415 -2.82 -5.41 -12.19
N ILE A 416 -2.79 -5.22 -10.87
CA ILE A 416 -2.21 -4.03 -10.23
C ILE A 416 -1.12 -4.38 -9.22
N PHE A 417 -1.40 -5.15 -8.15
CA PHE A 417 -0.54 -5.20 -6.98
C PHE A 417 0.87 -5.68 -7.29
N ASP A 418 1.02 -6.71 -8.12
CA ASP A 418 2.34 -7.21 -8.53
C ASP A 418 3.10 -6.21 -9.38
N LYS A 419 2.41 -5.36 -10.14
CA LYS A 419 3.03 -4.41 -11.09
C LYS A 419 3.43 -3.08 -10.49
N ILE A 420 2.78 -2.68 -9.38
CA ILE A 420 3.12 -1.45 -8.64
C ILE A 420 4.07 -1.70 -7.46
N GLY A 421 4.56 -2.93 -7.30
CA GLY A 421 5.45 -3.29 -6.21
C GLY A 421 4.79 -3.32 -4.84
N SER A 422 3.46 -3.56 -4.77
CA SER A 422 2.79 -3.74 -3.48
C SER A 422 3.22 -5.04 -2.83
N SER A 423 3.75 -4.99 -1.62
CA SER A 423 4.26 -6.17 -0.89
C SER A 423 3.25 -6.70 0.13
N SER A 424 2.29 -5.88 0.55
CA SER A 424 1.40 -6.18 1.68
C SER A 424 -0.06 -6.37 1.29
N LEU A 425 -0.54 -5.76 0.16
CA LEU A 425 -1.93 -5.91 -0.25
C LEU A 425 -2.25 -7.34 -0.66
N THR A 426 -3.11 -7.98 0.11
CA THR A 426 -3.50 -9.37 -0.12
C THR A 426 -4.82 -9.70 0.56
N TYR A 427 -5.53 -10.68 0.03
CA TYR A 427 -6.54 -11.42 0.76
C TYR A 427 -5.88 -12.55 1.56
N LYS A 428 -6.54 -13.04 2.61
CA LYS A 428 -6.06 -14.17 3.43
C LYS A 428 -4.59 -14.02 3.85
N PRO A 429 -4.25 -12.96 4.58
CA PRO A 429 -2.87 -12.59 4.86
C PRO A 429 -2.09 -13.66 5.62
N THR A 430 -2.73 -14.56 6.34
CA THR A 430 -2.09 -15.67 7.07
C THR A 430 -1.36 -16.66 6.18
N ILE A 431 -1.62 -16.66 4.86
CA ILE A 431 -0.89 -17.47 3.88
C ILE A 431 0.51 -16.87 3.62
N PHE A 432 0.66 -15.55 3.72
CA PHE A 432 1.84 -14.81 3.27
C PHE A 432 2.63 -14.19 4.43
N PHE A 433 1.98 -13.92 5.55
CA PHE A 433 2.55 -13.18 6.68
C PHE A 433 2.43 -13.97 7.97
N PRO A 434 3.43 -13.88 8.86
CA PRO A 434 3.32 -14.44 10.21
C PRO A 434 2.21 -13.70 10.99
N LYS A 435 1.47 -14.46 11.79
CA LYS A 435 0.27 -13.95 12.50
C LYS A 435 0.58 -12.72 13.36
N ASN A 436 1.76 -12.64 13.97
CA ASN A 436 2.17 -11.52 14.80
C ASN A 436 2.42 -10.21 14.03
N SER A 437 2.50 -10.23 12.70
CA SER A 437 2.54 -9.01 11.87
C SER A 437 1.14 -8.53 11.45
N ILE A 438 0.10 -9.31 11.72
CA ILE A 438 -1.28 -8.99 11.34
C ILE A 438 -2.00 -8.48 12.59
N VAL A 439 -2.64 -7.33 12.46
CA VAL A 439 -3.34 -6.66 13.57
C VAL A 439 -4.69 -7.35 13.83
N PRO A 440 -5.02 -7.76 15.07
CA PRO A 440 -6.33 -8.30 15.39
C PRO A 440 -7.43 -7.24 15.23
N THR A 441 -8.60 -7.68 14.77
CA THR A 441 -9.67 -6.76 14.36
C THR A 441 -10.78 -6.64 15.41
N VAL A 442 -11.20 -7.76 16.00
CA VAL A 442 -12.35 -7.79 16.94
C VAL A 442 -12.28 -9.06 17.80
N ILE A 443 -12.95 -9.07 18.95
CA ILE A 443 -13.38 -10.29 19.64
C ILE A 443 -14.82 -10.56 19.19
N ASP A 444 -14.99 -11.49 18.25
CA ASP A 444 -16.29 -11.83 17.67
C ASP A 444 -17.08 -12.75 18.62
N ASP A 445 -18.20 -12.29 19.13
CA ASP A 445 -19.06 -13.00 20.08
C ASP A 445 -20.42 -13.45 19.48
N TYR A 446 -20.60 -13.32 18.16
CA TYR A 446 -21.89 -13.61 17.50
C TYR A 446 -21.77 -14.55 16.28
N PHE A 447 -20.58 -14.74 15.68
CA PHE A 447 -20.37 -15.62 14.53
C PHE A 447 -19.23 -16.62 14.74
N ARG A 448 -18.00 -16.11 15.05
CA ARG A 448 -16.82 -16.96 15.21
C ARG A 448 -16.52 -17.32 16.67
N PHE A 449 -16.99 -16.53 17.63
CA PHE A 449 -16.80 -16.69 19.07
C PHE A 449 -15.32 -16.82 19.47
N ASP A 450 -14.48 -15.98 18.88
CA ASP A 450 -13.05 -15.91 19.16
C ASP A 450 -12.44 -14.60 18.62
N ILE A 451 -11.14 -14.40 18.83
CA ILE A 451 -10.39 -13.24 18.29
C ILE A 451 -10.21 -13.40 16.79
N VAL A 452 -10.69 -12.43 16.03
CA VAL A 452 -10.49 -12.34 14.57
C VAL A 452 -9.16 -11.66 14.29
N GLN A 453 -8.18 -12.44 13.83
CA GLN A 453 -6.84 -11.98 13.45
C GLN A 453 -6.36 -12.71 12.20
N GLY A 454 -6.12 -11.98 11.13
CA GLY A 454 -5.70 -12.54 9.84
C GLY A 454 -6.82 -13.17 9.02
N HIS A 455 -8.04 -13.03 9.49
CA HIS A 455 -9.27 -13.37 8.77
C HIS A 455 -10.14 -12.12 8.65
N VAL A 456 -10.87 -11.98 7.56
CA VAL A 456 -11.70 -10.80 7.31
C VAL A 456 -12.73 -10.59 8.42
N HIS A 457 -12.87 -9.35 8.88
CA HIS A 457 -13.89 -8.99 9.87
C HIS A 457 -15.30 -9.27 9.36
N ASP A 458 -15.61 -8.82 8.14
CA ASP A 458 -16.93 -8.93 7.54
C ASP A 458 -17.38 -10.40 7.40
N MET A 459 -18.53 -10.72 7.98
CA MET A 459 -19.06 -12.08 8.01
C MET A 459 -19.50 -12.57 6.63
N GLY A 460 -20.08 -11.69 5.82
CA GLY A 460 -20.50 -12.01 4.46
C GLY A 460 -19.33 -12.33 3.56
N ALA A 461 -18.25 -11.53 3.63
CA ALA A 461 -17.00 -11.80 2.94
C ALA A 461 -16.35 -13.11 3.42
N ALA A 462 -16.38 -13.39 4.73
CA ALA A 462 -15.86 -14.65 5.27
C ALA A 462 -16.59 -15.88 4.71
N MET A 463 -17.91 -15.79 4.49
CA MET A 463 -18.72 -16.88 3.93
C MET A 463 -18.51 -17.12 2.43
N VAL A 464 -17.78 -16.22 1.73
CA VAL A 464 -17.33 -16.37 0.35
C VAL A 464 -15.81 -16.51 0.26
N ASP A 465 -15.21 -17.28 1.19
CA ASP A 465 -13.79 -17.61 1.29
C ASP A 465 -12.88 -16.42 1.67
N GLY A 466 -13.42 -15.40 2.32
CA GLY A 466 -12.67 -14.20 2.72
C GLY A 466 -12.30 -13.27 1.56
N VAL A 467 -12.77 -13.55 0.34
CA VAL A 467 -12.46 -12.78 -0.88
C VAL A 467 -13.75 -12.16 -1.42
N SER A 468 -13.94 -10.86 -1.23
CA SER A 468 -15.11 -10.15 -1.74
C SER A 468 -14.75 -8.77 -2.28
N GLY A 469 -15.63 -8.18 -3.10
CA GLY A 469 -15.39 -6.87 -3.70
C GLY A 469 -15.58 -5.70 -2.72
N HIS A 470 -16.25 -5.92 -1.58
CA HIS A 470 -16.54 -4.88 -0.58
C HIS A 470 -15.65 -4.93 0.65
N ALA A 471 -15.08 -6.09 0.97
CA ALA A 471 -14.23 -6.35 2.15
C ALA A 471 -13.30 -7.55 1.92
N GLY A 472 -12.32 -7.74 2.79
CA GLY A 472 -11.42 -8.89 2.79
C GLY A 472 -9.99 -8.59 2.37
N LEU A 473 -9.71 -7.38 1.86
CA LEU A 473 -8.35 -6.95 1.58
C LEU A 473 -7.64 -6.55 2.88
N PHE A 474 -6.39 -6.96 2.98
CA PHE A 474 -5.47 -6.58 4.05
C PHE A 474 -4.26 -5.84 3.46
N GLY A 475 -3.60 -5.01 4.28
CA GLY A 475 -2.39 -4.31 3.86
C GLY A 475 -1.91 -3.27 4.87
N ASN A 476 -0.82 -2.58 4.52
CA ASN A 476 -0.26 -1.45 5.26
C ASN A 476 -0.54 -0.12 4.55
N SER A 477 -0.26 0.98 5.23
CA SER A 477 -0.53 2.34 4.71
C SER A 477 0.27 2.68 3.45
N LEU A 478 1.50 2.18 3.31
CA LEU A 478 2.34 2.45 2.14
C LEU A 478 1.75 1.84 0.85
N ASP A 479 1.33 0.59 0.92
CA ASP A 479 0.80 -0.07 -0.28
C ASP A 479 -0.62 0.43 -0.64
N VAL A 480 -1.42 0.85 0.35
CA VAL A 480 -2.65 1.60 0.11
C VAL A 480 -2.33 2.90 -0.64
N ALA A 481 -1.33 3.66 -0.19
CA ALA A 481 -0.91 4.91 -0.83
C ALA A 481 -0.43 4.71 -2.28
N LYS A 482 0.21 3.58 -2.63
CA LYS A 482 0.60 3.27 -4.02
C LYS A 482 -0.60 3.14 -4.94
N VAL A 483 -1.69 2.51 -4.50
CA VAL A 483 -2.94 2.43 -5.28
C VAL A 483 -3.60 3.80 -5.38
N LEU A 484 -3.60 4.60 -4.31
CA LEU A 484 -4.12 5.96 -4.36
C LEU A 484 -3.30 6.87 -5.29
N GLN A 485 -1.98 6.68 -5.34
CA GLN A 485 -1.11 7.38 -6.29
C GLN A 485 -1.44 7.03 -7.74
N LEU A 486 -1.75 5.76 -8.03
CA LEU A 486 -2.23 5.34 -9.34
C LEU A 486 -3.51 6.10 -9.75
N PHE A 487 -4.45 6.32 -8.81
CA PHE A 487 -5.64 7.14 -9.06
C PHE A 487 -5.32 8.62 -9.23
N LEU A 488 -4.44 9.18 -8.39
CA LEU A 488 -4.01 10.57 -8.50
C LEU A 488 -3.38 10.85 -9.87
N GLN A 489 -2.67 9.88 -10.43
CA GLN A 489 -2.06 9.90 -11.76
C GLN A 489 -3.01 9.40 -12.87
N LYS A 490 -4.29 9.18 -12.53
CA LYS A 490 -5.35 8.87 -13.49
C LYS A 490 -5.05 7.65 -14.38
N GLY A 491 -4.42 6.63 -13.80
CA GLY A 491 -4.25 5.32 -14.44
C GLY A 491 -2.84 4.94 -14.86
N SER A 492 -1.82 5.74 -14.55
CA SER A 492 -0.43 5.37 -14.78
C SER A 492 0.35 5.20 -13.47
N TYR A 493 1.33 4.29 -13.45
CA TYR A 493 2.28 4.12 -12.36
C TYR A 493 3.53 3.39 -12.85
N SER A 494 4.71 3.91 -12.54
CA SER A 494 5.98 3.32 -12.99
C SER A 494 6.04 3.15 -14.52
N LYS A 495 5.57 4.16 -15.27
CA LYS A 495 5.46 4.16 -16.74
C LYS A 495 4.59 3.01 -17.30
N LYS A 496 3.81 2.33 -16.45
CA LYS A 496 2.81 1.35 -16.86
C LYS A 496 1.44 1.99 -16.89
N PHE A 497 0.66 1.68 -17.91
CA PHE A 497 -0.72 2.10 -18.06
C PHE A 497 -1.66 1.00 -17.56
N PHE A 498 -2.70 1.36 -16.80
CA PHE A 498 -3.67 0.45 -16.23
C PHE A 498 -5.10 0.74 -16.69
N PHE A 499 -5.51 2.00 -16.73
CA PHE A 499 -6.84 2.41 -17.16
C PHE A 499 -6.85 3.85 -17.69
N ASP A 500 -7.85 4.16 -18.52
CA ASP A 500 -7.97 5.47 -19.18
C ASP A 500 -8.29 6.60 -18.20
N GLU A 501 -7.65 7.75 -18.37
CA GLU A 501 -7.96 8.97 -17.63
C GLU A 501 -9.42 9.41 -17.80
N GLU A 502 -9.99 9.27 -18.99
CA GLU A 502 -11.38 9.60 -19.27
C GLU A 502 -12.33 8.77 -18.39
N ASN A 503 -12.09 7.45 -18.32
CA ASN A 503 -12.87 6.55 -17.47
C ASN A 503 -12.69 6.89 -15.98
N PHE A 504 -11.47 7.20 -15.53
CA PHE A 504 -11.26 7.64 -14.16
C PHE A 504 -12.03 8.93 -13.83
N ASN A 505 -11.95 9.94 -14.70
CA ASN A 505 -12.66 11.18 -14.52
C ASN A 505 -14.18 10.94 -14.47
N LEU A 506 -14.71 10.03 -15.30
CA LEU A 506 -16.11 9.61 -15.29
C LEU A 506 -16.50 8.96 -13.94
N PHE A 507 -15.62 8.19 -13.33
CA PHE A 507 -15.85 7.56 -12.02
C PHE A 507 -15.82 8.58 -10.87
N ASN A 508 -15.02 9.63 -10.99
CA ASN A 508 -14.82 10.63 -9.94
C ASN A 508 -15.84 11.78 -9.93
N ILE A 509 -16.88 11.75 -10.75
CA ILE A 509 -17.98 12.74 -10.69
C ILE A 509 -19.18 12.20 -9.93
N ARG A 510 -20.02 13.10 -9.39
CA ARG A 510 -21.29 12.77 -8.76
C ARG A 510 -22.35 12.62 -9.83
N HIS A 511 -22.89 11.42 -10.02
CA HIS A 511 -23.85 11.11 -11.08
C HIS A 511 -25.32 11.38 -10.69
N PHE A 512 -25.60 11.54 -9.41
CA PHE A 512 -26.93 11.76 -8.84
C PHE A 512 -26.90 12.89 -7.81
N GLU A 513 -26.21 13.99 -8.15
CA GLU A 513 -26.05 15.15 -7.26
C GLU A 513 -27.39 15.85 -7.00
N ASP A 514 -28.27 15.96 -8.02
CA ASP A 514 -29.60 16.51 -7.90
C ASP A 514 -30.47 15.71 -6.90
N GLU A 515 -30.21 14.42 -6.74
CA GLU A 515 -30.85 13.54 -5.78
C GLU A 515 -30.10 13.48 -4.43
N LYS A 516 -29.18 14.41 -4.21
CA LYS A 516 -28.36 14.54 -3.00
C LYS A 516 -27.47 13.33 -2.73
N VAL A 517 -27.01 12.64 -3.75
CA VAL A 517 -26.04 11.55 -3.66
C VAL A 517 -24.62 12.10 -3.87
N ARG A 518 -23.82 12.11 -2.82
CA ARG A 518 -22.43 12.59 -2.90
C ARG A 518 -21.48 11.66 -3.63
N ARG A 519 -21.84 10.41 -3.90
CA ARG A 519 -20.97 9.36 -4.43
C ARG A 519 -20.61 9.52 -5.90
N GLY A 520 -19.32 9.20 -6.23
CA GLY A 520 -18.92 8.80 -7.57
C GLY A 520 -19.14 7.29 -7.79
N ILE A 521 -18.57 6.73 -8.83
CA ILE A 521 -18.62 5.28 -9.08
C ILE A 521 -17.63 4.58 -8.16
N GLY A 522 -18.15 4.02 -7.06
CA GLY A 522 -17.36 3.35 -6.02
C GLY A 522 -16.58 4.26 -5.08
N PHE A 523 -16.41 5.53 -5.42
CA PHE A 523 -15.73 6.51 -4.57
C PHE A 523 -16.70 7.22 -3.62
N ASP A 524 -16.25 7.48 -2.39
CA ASP A 524 -16.83 8.48 -1.52
C ASP A 524 -16.27 9.86 -1.87
N LYS A 525 -17.08 10.91 -1.75
CA LYS A 525 -16.73 12.29 -2.05
C LYS A 525 -17.08 13.20 -0.88
N PRO A 526 -16.57 14.44 -0.84
CA PRO A 526 -16.96 15.39 0.19
C PRO A 526 -18.48 15.52 0.25
N GLU A 527 -19.02 15.70 1.47
CA GLU A 527 -20.45 15.89 1.69
C GLU A 527 -20.95 17.16 0.97
N LEU A 528 -22.20 17.11 0.52
CA LEU A 528 -22.85 18.24 -0.16
C LEU A 528 -23.26 19.33 0.83
N ASP A 529 -23.57 18.96 2.07
CA ASP A 529 -23.85 19.92 3.14
C ASP A 529 -22.54 20.33 3.83
N PRO A 530 -22.11 21.59 3.70
CA PRO A 530 -20.88 22.06 4.35
C PRO A 530 -20.99 22.13 5.88
N ASN A 531 -22.20 22.05 6.45
CA ASN A 531 -22.39 22.07 7.90
C ASN A 531 -22.27 20.70 8.55
N ASP A 532 -22.30 19.62 7.75
CA ASP A 532 -22.12 18.24 8.24
C ASP A 532 -21.08 17.50 7.36
N PRO A 533 -19.82 17.96 7.33
CA PRO A 533 -18.81 17.41 6.45
C PRO A 533 -18.39 16.00 6.87
N ASN A 534 -18.28 15.08 5.91
CA ASN A 534 -17.70 13.76 6.11
C ASN A 534 -16.15 13.74 6.01
N THR A 535 -15.53 14.89 5.75
CA THR A 535 -14.08 15.13 5.72
C THR A 535 -13.74 16.30 6.63
N CYS A 536 -12.51 16.82 6.57
CA CYS A 536 -12.16 18.05 7.30
C CYS A 536 -12.93 19.31 6.85
N GLY A 537 -13.70 19.25 5.78
CA GLY A 537 -14.25 20.44 5.13
C GLY A 537 -13.23 21.30 4.37
N CYS A 538 -11.95 20.86 4.37
CA CYS A 538 -10.81 21.58 3.79
C CYS A 538 -10.32 20.97 2.47
N VAL A 539 -10.81 19.78 2.09
CA VAL A 539 -10.45 19.12 0.84
C VAL A 539 -11.18 19.73 -0.36
N SER A 540 -10.60 19.59 -1.55
CA SER A 540 -11.23 20.04 -2.79
C SER A 540 -12.48 19.20 -3.17
N GLU A 541 -13.39 19.77 -3.95
CA GLU A 541 -14.56 19.06 -4.48
C GLU A 541 -14.19 17.87 -5.37
N SER A 542 -13.04 17.94 -6.04
CA SER A 542 -12.51 16.84 -6.85
C SER A 542 -11.96 15.69 -6.00
N SER A 543 -11.82 15.88 -4.69
CA SER A 543 -11.29 14.86 -3.79
C SER A 543 -12.20 13.65 -3.70
N PHE A 544 -11.61 12.50 -3.38
CA PHE A 544 -12.30 11.22 -3.28
C PHE A 544 -11.57 10.28 -2.33
N GLY A 545 -12.27 9.29 -1.85
CA GLY A 545 -11.69 8.30 -0.96
C GLY A 545 -12.70 7.27 -0.50
N HIS A 546 -12.42 6.66 0.63
CA HIS A 546 -13.36 5.78 1.33
C HIS A 546 -12.97 5.62 2.81
N TYR A 547 -13.94 5.20 3.61
CA TYR A 547 -13.77 4.79 5.00
C TYR A 547 -13.81 3.28 5.13
N GLY A 548 -13.07 2.73 6.10
CA GLY A 548 -13.15 1.34 6.51
C GLY A 548 -13.86 1.20 7.85
N PHE A 549 -14.67 0.15 8.02
CA PHE A 549 -15.41 -0.14 9.26
C PHE A 549 -14.45 -0.27 10.46
N THR A 550 -13.26 -0.79 10.23
CA THR A 550 -12.17 -0.90 11.23
C THR A 550 -11.63 0.43 11.76
N GLY A 551 -12.15 1.57 11.28
CA GLY A 551 -11.73 2.91 11.63
C GLY A 551 -10.77 3.53 10.64
N SER A 552 -10.40 2.82 9.58
CA SER A 552 -9.49 3.29 8.54
C SER A 552 -10.11 4.37 7.65
N MET A 553 -9.27 5.23 7.08
CA MET A 553 -9.63 6.25 6.10
C MET A 553 -8.52 6.37 5.06
N ALA A 554 -8.88 6.36 3.78
CA ALA A 554 -7.97 6.59 2.67
C ALA A 554 -8.58 7.64 1.74
N TRP A 555 -7.85 8.74 1.50
CA TRP A 555 -8.38 9.90 0.79
C TRP A 555 -7.34 10.53 -0.13
N VAL A 556 -7.78 11.01 -1.29
CA VAL A 556 -6.97 11.73 -2.28
C VAL A 556 -7.59 13.09 -2.54
N ASP A 557 -6.78 14.13 -2.52
CA ASP A 557 -7.15 15.46 -2.96
C ASP A 557 -6.35 15.84 -4.21
N PRO A 558 -6.92 15.66 -5.41
CA PRO A 558 -6.21 15.90 -6.66
C PRO A 558 -5.78 17.36 -6.88
N LYS A 559 -6.58 18.33 -6.41
CA LYS A 559 -6.25 19.76 -6.56
C LYS A 559 -5.02 20.15 -5.74
N ASN A 560 -4.92 19.57 -4.54
CA ASN A 560 -3.80 19.82 -3.65
C ASN A 560 -2.70 18.76 -3.78
N GLU A 561 -2.87 17.73 -4.63
CA GLU A 561 -1.95 16.59 -4.79
C GLU A 561 -1.58 15.94 -3.46
N ILE A 562 -2.58 15.75 -2.58
CA ILE A 562 -2.42 15.14 -1.25
C ILE A 562 -3.01 13.73 -1.26
N ILE A 563 -2.26 12.79 -0.71
CA ILE A 563 -2.72 11.45 -0.33
C ILE A 563 -2.67 11.34 1.19
N TYR A 564 -3.77 10.92 1.77
CA TYR A 564 -3.95 10.70 3.20
C TYR A 564 -4.41 9.27 3.46
N VAL A 565 -3.66 8.50 4.25
CA VAL A 565 -4.00 7.13 4.63
C VAL A 565 -3.86 6.98 6.14
N PHE A 566 -4.97 6.77 6.83
CA PHE A 566 -5.03 6.42 8.24
C PHE A 566 -5.58 5.01 8.40
N LEU A 567 -4.82 4.09 8.99
CA LEU A 567 -5.24 2.72 9.29
C LEU A 567 -5.33 2.52 10.79
N SER A 568 -6.38 1.82 11.23
CA SER A 568 -6.61 1.52 12.64
C SER A 568 -7.42 0.23 12.82
N ASN A 569 -7.46 -0.27 14.04
CA ASN A 569 -8.32 -1.39 14.46
C ASN A 569 -9.22 -0.97 15.64
N ARG A 570 -9.96 0.15 15.47
CA ARG A 570 -10.87 0.66 16.51
C ARG A 570 -11.87 -0.38 17.01
N THR A 571 -12.19 -1.33 16.15
CA THR A 571 -13.11 -2.43 16.44
C THR A 571 -12.57 -3.44 17.45
N TYR A 572 -11.29 -3.38 17.80
CA TYR A 572 -10.72 -4.22 18.84
C TYR A 572 -10.79 -3.56 20.22
N PRO A 573 -11.25 -4.24 21.27
CA PRO A 573 -11.81 -5.59 21.26
C PRO A 573 -13.29 -5.65 20.82
N ASP A 574 -14.00 -4.53 20.80
CA ASP A 574 -15.45 -4.40 20.59
C ASP A 574 -15.75 -3.45 19.42
N GLU A 575 -16.49 -3.95 18.43
CA GLU A 575 -16.86 -3.17 17.23
C GLU A 575 -17.82 -2.01 17.52
N SER A 576 -18.50 -1.99 18.67
CA SER A 576 -19.37 -0.90 19.10
C SER A 576 -18.62 0.39 19.41
N ASN A 577 -17.28 0.35 19.57
CA ASN A 577 -16.45 1.51 19.82
C ASN A 577 -16.43 2.47 18.63
N ASN A 578 -17.19 3.55 18.68
CA ASN A 578 -17.31 4.57 17.65
C ASN A 578 -16.53 5.86 17.95
N SER A 579 -15.74 5.89 19.02
CA SER A 579 -15.09 7.10 19.54
C SER A 579 -14.21 7.82 18.49
N LEU A 580 -13.53 7.10 17.58
CA LEU A 580 -12.78 7.75 16.49
C LEU A 580 -13.65 8.64 15.60
N SER A 581 -14.92 8.27 15.41
CA SER A 581 -15.88 9.04 14.61
C SER A 581 -16.55 10.11 15.45
N GLU A 582 -16.98 9.79 16.68
CA GLU A 582 -17.64 10.73 17.59
C GLU A 582 -16.76 11.94 17.95
N PHE A 583 -15.45 11.74 18.05
CA PHE A 583 -14.47 12.79 18.31
C PHE A 583 -13.79 13.34 17.04
N ASN A 584 -14.26 12.96 15.86
CA ASN A 584 -13.77 13.43 14.55
C ASN A 584 -12.25 13.27 14.34
N ILE A 585 -11.60 12.29 15.01
CA ILE A 585 -10.14 12.16 15.03
C ILE A 585 -9.55 12.10 13.61
N ARG A 586 -10.15 11.34 12.71
CA ARG A 586 -9.65 11.15 11.33
C ARG A 586 -9.72 12.42 10.51
N THR A 587 -10.80 13.19 10.65
CA THR A 587 -11.02 14.46 9.93
C THR A 587 -10.22 15.60 10.55
N GLU A 588 -10.02 15.61 11.87
CA GLU A 588 -9.12 16.56 12.53
C GLU A 588 -7.66 16.31 12.15
N LEU A 589 -7.22 15.06 12.04
CA LEU A 589 -5.89 14.73 11.48
C LEU A 589 -5.76 15.22 10.04
N GLN A 590 -6.78 14.99 9.19
CA GLN A 590 -6.81 15.48 7.82
C GLN A 590 -6.74 17.02 7.76
N LYS A 591 -7.40 17.72 8.69
CA LYS A 591 -7.36 19.18 8.81
C LYS A 591 -5.96 19.67 9.14
N ILE A 592 -5.29 19.06 10.14
CA ILE A 592 -3.90 19.38 10.49
C ILE A 592 -2.99 19.25 9.26
N VAL A 593 -3.19 18.20 8.44
CA VAL A 593 -2.40 18.00 7.22
C VAL A 593 -2.59 19.17 6.24
N HIS A 594 -3.83 19.59 5.96
CA HIS A 594 -4.09 20.71 5.06
C HIS A 594 -3.55 22.03 5.60
N GLU A 595 -3.77 22.31 6.89
CA GLU A 595 -3.25 23.50 7.54
C GLU A 595 -1.72 23.57 7.55
N ALA A 596 -1.03 22.43 7.54
CA ALA A 596 0.43 22.40 7.51
C ALA A 596 1.03 22.84 6.16
N PHE A 597 0.21 22.95 5.10
CA PHE A 597 0.61 23.49 3.79
C PHE A 597 0.17 24.94 3.57
N GLU A 598 -0.57 25.53 4.48
CA GLU A 598 -0.97 26.94 4.49
C GLU A 598 0.08 27.82 5.21
#